data_e1472dfa219f4b5d5cff3548042e1101
#
_entry.id   e1472dfa219f4b5d5cff3548042e1101
#
_cell.length_a   1.000
_cell.length_b   1.000
_cell.length_c   1.000
_cell.angle_alpha   90.00
_cell.angle_beta   90.00
_cell.angle_gamma   90.00
#
_symmetry.space_group_name_H-M   'P 1'
#
loop_
_entity.id
_entity.type
_entity.pdbx_description
1 polymer ?
#
loop_
_entity_poly.entity_id
_entity_poly.type
_entity_poly.pdbx_seq_one_letter_code
_entity_poly.pdbx_strand_id
1 'polypeptide(L)'
;INRDFQVGDFMMITDHISSFVPSPLIGENVSELGERFPDMTKIYDANLNQIIEKTAAEEKIILKKGVYLQTSGPNFESPAEVRMYGILGADAVGMSTACEAMAARHAGIRVCGISCVSNMASGLSGEELSHLDVQAVADRRAQEFERLVTRSIEKMCEDERSE
;
A
#
# COMPACT_ATOMS: atom_id res chain seq x y z
N ILE A 1 -10.61 6.19 -1.24
CA ILE A 1 -11.28 6.46 -2.53
C ILE A 1 -12.42 5.46 -2.72
N ASN A 2 -12.17 4.16 -2.57
CA ASN A 2 -13.17 3.11 -2.72
C ASN A 2 -14.24 3.22 -1.61
N ARG A 3 -15.52 3.31 -2.03
CA ARG A 3 -16.67 3.48 -1.10
C ARG A 3 -17.06 2.21 -0.36
N ASP A 4 -16.54 1.05 -0.77
CA ASP A 4 -16.74 -0.22 -0.08
C ASP A 4 -15.73 -0.43 1.07
N PHE A 5 -14.81 0.52 1.25
CA PHE A 5 -13.87 0.55 2.36
C PHE A 5 -14.38 1.44 3.48
N GLN A 6 -13.99 1.11 4.68
CA GLN A 6 -14.30 1.88 5.90
C GLN A 6 -13.01 2.36 6.57
N VAL A 7 -13.14 3.47 7.31
CA VAL A 7 -12.04 3.97 8.13
C VAL A 7 -11.61 2.91 9.15
N GLY A 8 -10.35 2.57 9.13
CA GLY A 8 -9.75 1.50 9.92
C GLY A 8 -9.60 0.17 9.17
N ASP A 9 -10.13 0.02 7.96
CA ASP A 9 -9.87 -1.20 7.17
C ASP A 9 -8.38 -1.32 6.82
N PHE A 10 -7.88 -2.56 6.78
CA PHE A 10 -6.59 -2.87 6.19
C PHE A 10 -6.78 -3.30 4.74
N MET A 11 -5.97 -2.73 3.86
CA MET A 11 -5.95 -3.03 2.43
C MET A 11 -4.62 -3.65 2.05
N MET A 12 -4.63 -4.89 1.60
CA MET A 12 -3.48 -5.50 0.92
C MET A 12 -3.34 -4.86 -0.46
N ILE A 13 -2.15 -4.37 -0.76
CA ILE A 13 -1.85 -3.71 -2.02
C ILE A 13 -1.60 -4.79 -3.08
N THR A 14 -2.39 -4.75 -4.15
CA THR A 14 -2.26 -5.68 -5.28
C THR A 14 -1.52 -5.06 -6.45
N ASP A 15 -1.58 -3.73 -6.58
CA ASP A 15 -0.89 -2.93 -7.59
C ASP A 15 -0.83 -1.47 -7.14
N HIS A 16 -0.11 -0.63 -7.90
CA HIS A 16 -0.06 0.79 -7.61
C HIS A 16 -0.10 1.68 -8.86
N ILE A 17 -0.46 2.94 -8.66
CA ILE A 17 -0.32 4.04 -9.62
C ILE A 17 0.65 5.06 -9.02
N SER A 18 1.79 5.29 -9.67
CA SER A 18 2.83 6.22 -9.22
C SER A 18 3.11 7.37 -10.20
N SER A 19 2.25 7.54 -11.22
CA SER A 19 2.47 8.51 -12.30
C SER A 19 2.44 9.97 -11.87
N PHE A 20 2.03 10.27 -10.63
CA PHE A 20 1.95 11.62 -10.06
C PHE A 20 3.16 12.00 -9.21
N VAL A 21 4.17 11.13 -9.13
CA VAL A 21 5.42 11.36 -8.39
C VAL A 21 6.61 10.99 -9.26
N PRO A 22 7.77 11.64 -9.08
CA PRO A 22 8.99 11.23 -9.77
C PRO A 22 9.36 9.79 -9.41
N SER A 23 9.72 8.99 -10.42
CA SER A 23 10.23 7.64 -10.16
C SER A 23 11.57 7.72 -9.40
N PRO A 24 11.78 6.89 -8.36
CA PRO A 24 13.05 6.80 -7.66
C PRO A 24 14.21 6.29 -8.54
N LEU A 25 13.89 5.74 -9.71
CA LEU A 25 14.88 5.19 -10.66
C LEU A 25 15.34 6.20 -11.72
N ILE A 26 14.90 7.47 -11.62
CA ILE A 26 15.39 8.55 -12.49
C ILE A 26 16.84 8.88 -12.12
N GLY A 27 17.70 9.03 -13.13
CA GLY A 27 19.12 9.32 -12.96
C GLY A 27 20.02 8.22 -13.50
N GLU A 28 21.26 8.18 -13.04
CA GLU A 28 22.22 7.14 -13.39
C GLU A 28 21.83 5.81 -12.74
N ASN A 29 21.91 4.71 -13.49
CA ASN A 29 21.60 3.40 -12.94
C ASN A 29 22.77 2.85 -12.12
N VAL A 30 22.49 2.36 -10.93
CA VAL A 30 23.43 1.60 -10.11
C VAL A 30 23.29 0.13 -10.47
N SER A 31 24.09 -0.34 -11.42
CA SER A 31 23.93 -1.69 -12.03
C SER A 31 24.12 -2.84 -11.04
N GLU A 32 24.82 -2.57 -9.92
CA GLU A 32 24.99 -3.52 -8.81
C GLU A 32 23.68 -3.79 -8.06
N LEU A 33 22.73 -2.86 -8.12
CA LEU A 33 21.42 -3.00 -7.48
C LEU A 33 20.38 -3.64 -8.40
N GLY A 34 20.47 -3.36 -9.71
CA GLY A 34 19.50 -3.91 -10.65
C GLY A 34 19.62 -3.35 -12.08
N GLU A 35 18.80 -3.88 -12.95
CA GLU A 35 18.77 -3.47 -14.35
C GLU A 35 18.14 -2.10 -14.57
N ARG A 36 18.54 -1.41 -15.63
CA ARG A 36 18.05 -0.05 -15.96
C ARG A 36 16.54 0.04 -16.15
N PHE A 37 15.92 -1.01 -16.69
CA PHE A 37 14.50 -1.05 -17.03
C PHE A 37 13.83 -2.28 -16.40
N PRO A 38 13.61 -2.27 -15.06
CA PRO A 38 13.02 -3.41 -14.37
C PRO A 38 11.55 -3.61 -14.75
N ASP A 39 11.15 -4.87 -14.90
CA ASP A 39 9.73 -5.24 -15.10
C ASP A 39 8.94 -5.10 -13.81
N MET A 40 7.86 -4.33 -13.85
CA MET A 40 6.96 -4.08 -12.73
C MET A 40 5.66 -4.90 -12.78
N THR A 41 5.51 -5.82 -13.76
CA THR A 41 4.28 -6.63 -13.92
C THR A 41 3.91 -7.41 -12.65
N LYS A 42 4.93 -7.84 -11.88
CA LYS A 42 4.77 -8.58 -10.62
C LYS A 42 5.50 -7.86 -9.49
N ILE A 43 5.24 -6.56 -9.34
CA ILE A 43 5.90 -5.78 -8.30
C ILE A 43 5.49 -6.22 -6.90
N TYR A 44 4.22 -6.56 -6.70
CA TYR A 44 3.74 -7.18 -5.46
C TYR A 44 3.73 -8.70 -5.63
N ASP A 45 4.48 -9.38 -4.75
CA ASP A 45 4.69 -10.82 -4.82
C ASP A 45 3.41 -11.58 -4.45
N ALA A 46 2.96 -12.46 -5.34
CA ALA A 46 1.72 -13.19 -5.18
C ALA A 46 1.75 -14.20 -4.01
N ASN A 47 2.91 -14.81 -3.73
CA ASN A 47 3.05 -15.76 -2.63
C ASN A 47 3.02 -15.02 -1.29
N LEU A 48 3.74 -13.90 -1.17
CA LEU A 48 3.71 -13.07 0.04
C LEU A 48 2.30 -12.54 0.30
N ASN A 49 1.60 -12.06 -0.74
CA ASN A 49 0.22 -11.62 -0.62
C ASN A 49 -0.71 -12.76 -0.18
N GLN A 50 -0.53 -13.98 -0.68
CA GLN A 50 -1.32 -15.14 -0.24
C GLN A 50 -1.08 -15.49 1.23
N ILE A 51 0.16 -15.35 1.73
CA ILE A 51 0.48 -15.54 3.13
C ILE A 51 -0.25 -14.50 3.99
N ILE A 52 -0.23 -13.23 3.58
CA ILE A 52 -0.96 -12.16 4.28
C ILE A 52 -2.47 -12.46 4.34
N GLU A 53 -3.07 -12.91 3.23
CA GLU A 53 -4.49 -13.27 3.19
C GLU A 53 -4.84 -14.39 4.16
N LYS A 54 -4.06 -15.47 4.15
CA LYS A 54 -4.24 -16.59 5.07
C LYS A 54 -4.10 -16.16 6.53
N THR A 55 -3.09 -15.34 6.81
CA THR A 55 -2.84 -14.81 8.15
C THR A 55 -3.99 -13.94 8.62
N ALA A 56 -4.49 -13.02 7.78
CA ALA A 56 -5.63 -12.18 8.12
C ALA A 56 -6.88 -13.02 8.44
N ALA A 57 -7.15 -14.07 7.66
CA ALA A 57 -8.28 -14.96 7.89
C ALA A 57 -8.16 -15.72 9.23
N GLU A 58 -6.98 -16.23 9.57
CA GLU A 58 -6.71 -16.91 10.84
C GLU A 58 -6.84 -15.97 12.05
N GLU A 59 -6.34 -14.76 11.92
CA GLU A 59 -6.41 -13.71 12.93
C GLU A 59 -7.79 -13.04 13.00
N LYS A 60 -8.73 -13.44 12.13
CA LYS A 60 -10.08 -12.86 12.00
C LYS A 60 -10.06 -11.35 11.70
N ILE A 61 -9.06 -10.92 10.94
CA ILE A 61 -8.91 -9.53 10.49
C ILE A 61 -9.51 -9.41 9.09
N ILE A 62 -10.40 -8.44 8.92
CA ILE A 62 -10.96 -8.13 7.59
C ILE A 62 -9.87 -7.44 6.77
N LEU A 63 -9.49 -8.08 5.67
CA LEU A 63 -8.48 -7.60 4.74
C LEU A 63 -9.13 -7.28 3.40
N LYS A 64 -9.08 -6.02 3.00
CA LYS A 64 -9.46 -5.56 1.67
C LYS A 64 -8.30 -5.78 0.69
N LYS A 65 -8.58 -5.66 -0.59
CA LYS A 65 -7.57 -5.68 -1.67
C LYS A 65 -7.77 -4.47 -2.53
N GLY A 66 -6.68 -3.88 -3.01
CA GLY A 66 -6.84 -2.71 -3.86
C GLY A 66 -5.56 -2.17 -4.47
N VAL A 67 -5.76 -1.20 -5.35
CA VAL A 67 -4.72 -0.42 -6.01
C VAL A 67 -4.41 0.83 -5.20
N TYR A 68 -3.15 1.01 -4.85
CA TYR A 68 -2.67 2.18 -4.12
C TYR A 68 -2.15 3.25 -5.08
N LEU A 69 -2.65 4.47 -4.99
CA LEU A 69 -2.13 5.60 -5.78
C LEU A 69 -1.25 6.48 -4.90
N GLN A 70 -0.02 6.75 -5.36
CA GLN A 70 0.89 7.68 -4.68
C GLN A 70 0.82 9.07 -5.27
N THR A 71 0.64 10.07 -4.39
CA THR A 71 0.78 11.50 -4.68
C THR A 71 2.00 12.08 -3.97
N SER A 72 2.39 13.31 -4.36
CA SER A 72 3.56 13.97 -3.76
C SER A 72 3.28 14.58 -2.38
N GLY A 73 2.05 14.98 -2.10
CA GLY A 73 1.73 15.81 -0.93
C GLY A 73 2.43 17.19 -0.96
N PRO A 74 2.55 17.89 0.16
CA PRO A 74 2.12 17.50 1.52
C PRO A 74 0.64 17.75 1.85
N ASN A 75 -0.13 18.34 0.92
CA ASN A 75 -1.57 18.56 1.10
C ASN A 75 -2.37 17.28 0.82
N PHE A 76 -3.52 17.16 1.44
CA PHE A 76 -4.54 16.21 1.01
C PHE A 76 -5.08 16.59 -0.37
N GLU A 77 -5.61 15.60 -1.07
CA GLU A 77 -6.15 15.75 -2.42
C GLU A 77 -7.43 16.60 -2.41
N SER A 78 -7.66 17.33 -3.48
CA SER A 78 -8.95 17.98 -3.71
C SER A 78 -10.04 16.95 -4.09
N PRO A 79 -11.33 17.25 -3.89
CA PRO A 79 -12.42 16.35 -4.33
C PRO A 79 -12.40 16.03 -5.83
N ALA A 80 -11.85 16.92 -6.66
CA ALA A 80 -11.71 16.69 -8.09
C ALA A 80 -10.63 15.64 -8.40
N GLU A 81 -9.49 15.72 -7.71
CA GLU A 81 -8.40 14.75 -7.79
C GLU A 81 -8.86 13.38 -7.30
N VAL A 82 -9.57 13.31 -6.19
CA VAL A 82 -10.14 12.05 -5.66
C VAL A 82 -11.05 11.37 -6.69
N ARG A 83 -11.91 12.13 -7.38
CA ARG A 83 -12.74 11.58 -8.47
C ARG A 83 -11.90 11.08 -9.63
N MET A 84 -10.88 11.84 -10.04
CA MET A 84 -9.95 11.44 -11.09
C MET A 84 -9.23 10.14 -10.74
N TYR A 85 -8.71 10.02 -9.53
CA TYR A 85 -7.99 8.81 -9.08
C TYR A 85 -8.90 7.58 -9.05
N GLY A 86 -10.16 7.74 -8.65
CA GLY A 86 -11.15 6.66 -8.73
C GLY A 86 -11.42 6.22 -10.17
N ILE A 87 -11.49 7.15 -11.14
CA ILE A 87 -11.64 6.83 -12.57
C ILE A 87 -10.42 6.07 -13.10
N LEU A 88 -9.21 6.38 -12.60
CA LEU A 88 -7.97 5.67 -12.94
C LEU A 88 -7.87 4.29 -12.30
N GLY A 89 -8.81 3.91 -11.44
CA GLY A 89 -8.87 2.60 -10.80
C GLY A 89 -8.16 2.52 -9.45
N ALA A 90 -7.86 3.65 -8.80
CA ALA A 90 -7.29 3.65 -7.47
C ALA A 90 -8.35 3.39 -6.39
N ASP A 91 -8.03 2.52 -5.43
CA ASP A 91 -8.85 2.23 -4.25
C ASP A 91 -8.46 3.09 -3.04
N ALA A 92 -7.17 3.36 -2.89
CA ALA A 92 -6.62 4.21 -1.85
C ALA A 92 -5.61 5.21 -2.41
N VAL A 93 -5.39 6.31 -1.70
CA VAL A 93 -4.38 7.32 -2.04
C VAL A 93 -3.54 7.64 -0.81
N GLY A 94 -2.27 7.93 -1.02
CA GLY A 94 -1.36 8.40 0.02
C GLY A 94 -0.06 8.92 -0.56
N MET A 95 0.88 9.29 0.29
CA MET A 95 2.11 10.02 -0.05
C MET A 95 3.37 9.16 0.06
N SER A 96 3.24 7.82 0.11
CA SER A 96 4.33 6.88 0.33
C SER A 96 4.13 5.59 -0.49
N THR A 97 5.00 4.61 -0.28
CA THR A 97 4.78 3.20 -0.62
C THR A 97 5.15 2.82 -2.06
N ALA A 98 4.60 3.46 -3.10
CA ALA A 98 4.87 3.04 -4.48
C ALA A 98 6.34 3.26 -4.89
N CYS A 99 6.94 4.38 -4.49
CA CYS A 99 8.36 4.64 -4.74
C CYS A 99 9.27 3.63 -4.04
N GLU A 100 8.97 3.29 -2.78
CA GLU A 100 9.70 2.28 -2.02
C GLU A 100 9.54 0.89 -2.63
N ALA A 101 8.34 0.53 -3.09
CA ALA A 101 8.09 -0.73 -3.78
C ALA A 101 8.88 -0.83 -5.11
N MET A 102 8.91 0.26 -5.89
CA MET A 102 9.71 0.31 -7.13
C MET A 102 11.21 0.15 -6.87
N ALA A 103 11.73 0.84 -5.85
CA ALA A 103 13.15 0.74 -5.48
C ALA A 103 13.50 -0.66 -4.98
N ALA A 104 12.66 -1.26 -4.13
CA ALA A 104 12.83 -2.62 -3.64
C ALA A 104 12.79 -3.65 -4.80
N ARG A 105 11.81 -3.51 -5.71
CA ARG A 105 11.71 -4.39 -6.89
C ARG A 105 12.94 -4.27 -7.79
N HIS A 106 13.45 -3.06 -8.02
CA HIS A 106 14.70 -2.82 -8.77
C HIS A 106 15.87 -3.56 -8.13
N ALA A 107 15.96 -3.57 -6.82
CA ALA A 107 17.00 -4.28 -6.06
C ALA A 107 16.77 -5.79 -5.92
N GLY A 108 15.79 -6.37 -6.62
CA GLY A 108 15.50 -7.79 -6.59
C GLY A 108 14.80 -8.27 -5.30
N ILE A 109 14.30 -7.35 -4.47
CA ILE A 109 13.60 -7.69 -3.23
C ILE A 109 12.14 -8.02 -3.55
N ARG A 110 11.63 -9.11 -2.98
CA ARG A 110 10.19 -9.42 -3.03
C ARG A 110 9.41 -8.45 -2.16
N VAL A 111 8.31 -7.92 -2.69
CA VAL A 111 7.52 -6.87 -2.04
C VAL A 111 6.08 -7.32 -1.81
N CYS A 112 5.57 -7.04 -0.64
CA CYS A 112 4.14 -7.01 -0.33
C CYS A 112 3.84 -5.74 0.47
N GLY A 113 2.58 -5.30 0.47
CA GLY A 113 2.20 -4.06 1.15
C GLY A 113 0.82 -4.14 1.77
N ILE A 114 0.67 -3.54 2.95
CA ILE A 114 -0.61 -3.38 3.64
C ILE A 114 -0.76 -1.90 3.97
N SER A 115 -1.88 -1.30 3.55
CA SER A 115 -2.26 0.07 3.89
C SER A 115 -3.40 0.07 4.90
N CYS A 116 -3.37 0.96 5.87
CA CYS A 116 -4.50 1.23 6.76
C CYS A 116 -5.30 2.42 6.21
N VAL A 117 -6.59 2.24 6.00
CA VAL A 117 -7.50 3.30 5.58
C VAL A 117 -7.76 4.21 6.76
N SER A 118 -7.04 5.31 6.85
CA SER A 118 -7.11 6.25 7.99
C SER A 118 -8.27 7.25 7.89
N ASN A 119 -8.74 7.52 6.70
CA ASN A 119 -9.84 8.45 6.42
C ASN A 119 -10.48 8.12 5.06
N MET A 120 -11.69 8.55 4.86
CA MET A 120 -12.25 8.64 3.51
C MET A 120 -11.64 9.85 2.82
N ALA A 121 -11.28 9.71 1.54
CA ALA A 121 -10.62 10.78 0.79
C ALA A 121 -11.51 12.03 0.66
N SER A 122 -10.88 13.18 0.40
CA SER A 122 -11.55 14.48 0.35
C SER A 122 -12.83 14.49 -0.49
N GLY A 123 -13.89 15.05 0.07
CA GLY A 123 -15.20 15.17 -0.58
C GLY A 123 -16.05 13.89 -0.58
N LEU A 124 -15.62 12.80 0.08
CA LEU A 124 -16.40 11.59 0.22
C LEU A 124 -17.23 11.55 1.51
N SER A 125 -16.70 12.04 2.63
CA SER A 125 -17.39 12.13 3.93
C SER A 125 -18.10 13.46 4.15
N GLY A 126 -17.73 14.51 3.43
CA GLY A 126 -18.21 15.88 3.68
C GLY A 126 -17.48 16.60 4.82
N GLU A 127 -16.52 15.97 5.47
CA GLU A 127 -15.71 16.51 6.56
C GLU A 127 -14.34 16.98 6.05
N GLU A 128 -13.75 17.95 6.74
CA GLU A 128 -12.37 18.36 6.52
C GLU A 128 -11.43 17.30 7.10
N LEU A 129 -10.33 17.02 6.39
CA LEU A 129 -9.33 16.05 6.79
C LEU A 129 -8.27 16.69 7.69
N SER A 130 -7.88 16.01 8.75
CA SER A 130 -6.78 16.43 9.61
C SER A 130 -5.77 15.30 9.84
N HIS A 131 -4.52 15.67 10.03
CA HIS A 131 -3.47 14.69 10.38
C HIS A 131 -3.72 14.05 11.76
N LEU A 132 -4.37 14.75 12.67
CA LEU A 132 -4.70 14.22 14.00
C LEU A 132 -5.70 13.06 13.92
N ASP A 133 -6.68 13.15 13.00
CA ASP A 133 -7.66 12.08 12.80
C ASP A 133 -6.98 10.83 12.19
N VAL A 134 -6.05 11.04 11.24
CA VAL A 134 -5.22 9.97 10.68
C VAL A 134 -4.46 9.23 11.79
N GLN A 135 -3.80 9.98 12.68
CA GLN A 135 -3.05 9.39 13.79
C GLN A 135 -3.95 8.64 14.76
N ALA A 136 -5.12 9.20 15.11
CA ALA A 136 -6.08 8.56 16.01
C ALA A 136 -6.59 7.22 15.47
N VAL A 137 -6.78 7.09 14.15
CA VAL A 137 -7.15 5.82 13.52
C VAL A 137 -5.99 4.83 13.57
N ALA A 138 -4.77 5.28 13.23
CA ALA A 138 -3.58 4.45 13.30
C ALA A 138 -3.37 3.86 14.70
N ASP A 139 -3.49 4.68 15.75
CA ASP A 139 -3.35 4.26 17.14
C ASP A 139 -4.41 3.21 17.55
N ARG A 140 -5.67 3.40 17.13
CA ARG A 140 -6.73 2.44 17.41
C ARG A 140 -6.52 1.08 16.75
N ARG A 141 -5.91 1.06 15.59
CA ARG A 141 -5.69 -0.16 14.80
C ARG A 141 -4.30 -0.76 14.98
N ALA A 142 -3.41 -0.10 15.74
CA ALA A 142 -2.00 -0.47 15.88
C ALA A 142 -1.80 -1.93 16.29
N GLN A 143 -2.51 -2.40 17.32
CA GLN A 143 -2.36 -3.77 17.83
C GLN A 143 -2.77 -4.84 16.82
N GLU A 144 -3.85 -4.61 16.06
CA GLU A 144 -4.28 -5.56 15.03
C GLU A 144 -3.33 -5.54 13.84
N PHE A 145 -2.83 -4.36 13.46
CA PHE A 145 -1.85 -4.19 12.42
C PHE A 145 -0.52 -4.89 12.78
N GLU A 146 -0.01 -4.64 13.98
CA GLU A 146 1.20 -5.30 14.50
C GLU A 146 1.06 -6.82 14.48
N ARG A 147 -0.07 -7.35 14.97
CA ARG A 147 -0.33 -8.79 14.96
C ARG A 147 -0.38 -9.35 13.55
N LEU A 148 -1.08 -8.70 12.62
CA LEU A 148 -1.14 -9.12 11.22
C LEU A 148 0.25 -9.16 10.58
N VAL A 149 1.03 -8.09 10.73
CA VAL A 149 2.37 -7.97 10.15
C VAL A 149 3.32 -8.99 10.75
N THR A 150 3.39 -9.09 12.08
CA THR A 150 4.30 -10.02 12.78
C THR A 150 4.02 -11.46 12.39
N ARG A 151 2.74 -11.88 12.42
CA ARG A 151 2.34 -13.24 12.04
C ARG A 151 2.58 -13.54 10.57
N SER A 152 2.39 -12.55 9.70
CA SER A 152 2.70 -12.72 8.27
C SER A 152 4.20 -12.93 8.06
N ILE A 153 5.05 -12.14 8.71
CA ILE A 153 6.51 -12.28 8.63
C ILE A 153 6.97 -13.63 9.14
N GLU A 154 6.46 -14.09 10.30
CA GLU A 154 6.77 -15.43 10.83
C GLU A 154 6.53 -16.52 9.79
N LYS A 155 5.36 -16.50 9.14
CA LYS A 155 4.99 -17.49 8.10
C LYS A 155 5.81 -17.35 6.81
N MET A 156 6.16 -16.14 6.40
CA MET A 156 7.04 -15.89 5.26
C MET A 156 8.42 -16.52 5.51
N CYS A 157 8.96 -16.37 6.72
CA CYS A 157 10.23 -16.98 7.10
C CYS A 157 10.15 -18.53 7.20
N GLU A 158 9.00 -19.11 7.55
CA GLU A 158 8.79 -20.56 7.55
C GLU A 158 8.71 -21.11 6.13
N ASP A 159 8.03 -20.42 5.23
CA ASP A 159 7.87 -20.77 3.81
C ASP A 159 9.22 -20.85 3.11
N GLU A 160 10.08 -19.83 3.29
CA GLU A 160 11.44 -19.78 2.71
C GLU A 160 12.37 -20.89 3.21
N ARG A 161 12.15 -21.43 4.40
CA ARG A 161 12.94 -22.56 4.93
C ARG A 161 12.49 -23.92 4.40
N SER A 162 11.34 -23.95 3.75
CA SER A 162 10.70 -25.16 3.23
C SER A 162 11.00 -25.40 1.75
N GLU A 163 11.52 -24.36 1.06
CA GLU A 163 12.02 -24.41 -0.32
C GLU A 163 13.51 -24.77 -0.37
#